data_2a77a870fb687e1b40b270eac30c186e
#
_entry.id   2a77a870fb687e1b40b270eac30c186e
#
_cell.length_a   1.000
_cell.length_b   1.000
_cell.length_c   1.000
_cell.angle_alpha   90.00
_cell.angle_beta   90.00
_cell.angle_gamma   90.00
#
_symmetry.space_group_name_H-M   'P 1'
#
loop_
_entity.id
_entity.type
_entity.pdbx_description
1 polymer ?
#
loop_
_entity_poly.entity_id
_entity_poly.type
_entity_poly.pdbx_seq_one_letter_code
_entity_poly.pdbx_strand_id
1 'polypeptide(L)'
;MYGYWYFSGDRVGTLYGRGSYFALDAKYSHNYAERKDGMTSMFVARVLVGDYTQGDSNLKVPPPKDASDPYGRTYDSTVDNMLAPTIFVTYDMGQSYPAYLIKY
;
A
#
# COMPACT_ATOMS: atom_id res chain seq x y z
N MET A 1 3.62 3.00 -10.97
CA MET A 1 3.07 4.31 -10.54
C MET A 1 3.94 4.93 -9.47
N TYR A 2 3.75 6.20 -9.20
CA TYR A 2 4.27 6.83 -7.99
C TYR A 2 3.17 6.90 -6.95
N GLY A 3 3.50 6.54 -5.71
CA GLY A 3 2.59 6.62 -4.58
C GLY A 3 3.27 7.23 -3.38
N TYR A 4 2.46 7.73 -2.45
CA TYR A 4 2.95 8.29 -1.20
C TYR A 4 2.85 7.20 -0.13
N TRP A 5 4.01 6.78 0.36
CA TRP A 5 4.09 5.74 1.36
C TRP A 5 3.71 6.29 2.75
N TYR A 6 2.92 5.53 3.47
CA TYR A 6 2.61 5.83 4.85
C TYR A 6 2.66 4.54 5.69
N PHE A 7 2.79 4.73 6.99
CA PHE A 7 2.96 3.61 7.91
C PHE A 7 1.68 2.75 7.97
N SER A 8 1.85 1.44 7.89
CA SER A 8 0.77 0.47 7.89
C SER A 8 0.83 -0.46 9.10
N GLY A 9 1.03 0.10 10.27
CA GLY A 9 1.02 -0.66 11.52
C GLY A 9 -0.40 -0.97 12.00
N ASP A 10 -0.50 -1.71 13.10
CA ASP A 10 -1.77 -2.14 13.66
C ASP A 10 -2.73 -0.99 14.00
N ARG A 11 -2.19 0.20 14.19
CA ARG A 11 -2.99 1.37 14.59
C ARG A 11 -3.65 2.09 13.42
N VAL A 12 -3.10 1.99 12.23
CA VAL A 12 -3.49 2.88 11.13
C VAL A 12 -4.03 2.19 9.90
N GLY A 13 -4.07 0.94 9.89
CA GLY A 13 -4.75 0.42 8.75
C GLY A 13 -4.20 -0.86 8.22
N THR A 14 -5.01 -1.82 8.43
CA THR A 14 -4.92 -3.10 7.78
C THR A 14 -6.24 -3.36 7.07
N LEU A 15 -7.01 -2.29 6.79
CA LEU A 15 -8.36 -2.41 6.22
C LEU A 15 -8.36 -3.16 4.88
N TYR A 16 -7.29 -3.03 4.11
CA TYR A 16 -7.19 -3.60 2.77
C TYR A 16 -6.11 -4.67 2.65
N GLY A 17 -5.53 -5.07 3.77
CA GLY A 17 -4.51 -6.09 3.84
C GLY A 17 -3.34 -5.66 4.72
N ARG A 18 -2.52 -6.62 5.12
CA ARG A 18 -1.35 -6.38 5.96
C ARG A 18 -0.10 -6.30 5.10
N GLY A 19 0.17 -5.12 4.59
CA GLY A 19 1.31 -4.85 3.74
C GLY A 19 1.75 -3.40 3.83
N SER A 20 2.51 -2.97 2.86
CA SER A 20 2.93 -1.57 2.75
C SER A 20 1.87 -0.79 1.98
N TYR A 21 1.48 0.35 2.52
CA TYR A 21 0.39 1.16 2.00
C TYR A 21 0.92 2.37 1.24
N PHE A 22 0.34 2.62 0.07
CA PHE A 22 0.67 3.76 -0.78
C PHE A 22 -0.62 4.43 -1.23
N ALA A 23 -0.66 5.75 -1.15
CA ALA A 23 -1.79 6.54 -1.62
C ALA A 23 -1.40 7.34 -2.85
N LEU A 24 -2.35 7.55 -3.75
CA LEU A 24 -2.16 8.46 -4.88
C LEU A 24 -2.13 9.91 -4.43
N ASP A 25 -2.80 10.22 -3.32
CA ASP A 25 -2.92 11.58 -2.80
C ASP A 25 -2.04 11.75 -1.55
N ALA A 26 -1.12 12.70 -1.62
CA ALA A 26 -0.23 13.03 -0.52
C ALA A 26 -0.99 13.43 0.75
N LYS A 27 -2.13 14.10 0.60
CA LYS A 27 -2.94 14.53 1.72
C LYS A 27 -3.45 13.36 2.55
N TYR A 28 -3.82 12.26 1.90
CA TYR A 28 -4.22 11.06 2.60
C TYR A 28 -3.07 10.47 3.42
N SER A 29 -1.90 10.33 2.80
CA SER A 29 -0.71 9.81 3.46
C SER A 29 -0.24 10.71 4.61
N HIS A 30 -0.44 12.03 4.48
CA HIS A 30 -0.09 12.99 5.52
C HIS A 30 -0.78 12.68 6.86
N ASN A 31 -2.01 12.18 6.84
CA ASN A 31 -2.74 11.84 8.05
C ASN A 31 -2.08 10.72 8.86
N TYR A 32 -1.24 9.93 8.23
CA TYR A 32 -0.53 8.81 8.84
C TYR A 32 0.98 9.05 8.96
N ALA A 33 1.46 10.20 8.47
CA ALA A 33 2.87 10.51 8.51
C ALA A 33 3.31 10.84 9.94
N GLU A 34 4.49 10.37 10.28
CA GLU A 34 5.08 10.61 11.58
C GLU A 34 5.67 12.01 11.66
N ARG A 35 5.38 12.72 12.75
CA ARG A 35 6.02 14.01 13.03
C ARG A 35 7.12 13.82 14.04
N LYS A 36 8.28 14.36 13.69
CA LYS A 36 9.45 14.33 14.57
C LYS A 36 10.15 15.68 14.51
N ASP A 37 10.44 16.25 15.66
CA ASP A 37 11.14 17.54 15.79
C ASP A 37 10.43 18.68 15.04
N GLY A 38 9.09 18.66 15.01
CA GLY A 38 8.30 19.66 14.32
C GLY A 38 8.22 19.48 12.82
N MET A 39 8.85 18.44 12.28
CA MET A 39 8.86 18.15 10.85
C MET A 39 8.10 16.87 10.57
N THR A 40 7.37 16.88 9.48
CA THR A 40 6.70 15.68 8.95
C THR A 40 7.52 15.11 7.80
N SER A 41 7.63 13.79 7.76
CA SER A 41 8.37 13.10 6.69
C SER A 41 7.44 12.19 5.91
N MET A 42 7.64 12.15 4.60
CA MET A 42 6.87 11.29 3.70
C MET A 42 7.75 10.85 2.54
N PHE A 43 7.64 9.58 2.17
CA PHE A 43 8.32 9.06 0.99
C PHE A 43 7.41 9.09 -0.22
N VAL A 44 7.92 9.60 -1.33
CA VAL A 44 7.36 9.36 -2.65
C VAL A 44 8.06 8.12 -3.19
N ALA A 45 7.31 7.09 -3.49
CA ALA A 45 7.85 5.82 -3.92
C ALA A 45 7.34 5.43 -5.30
N ARG A 46 8.19 4.71 -6.05
CA ARG A 46 7.75 4.01 -7.25
C ARG A 46 7.16 2.68 -6.79
N VAL A 47 5.97 2.37 -7.27
CA VAL A 47 5.24 1.19 -6.84
C VAL A 47 4.90 0.33 -8.07
N LEU A 48 5.32 -0.92 -8.02
CA LEU A 48 4.94 -1.93 -9.00
C LEU A 48 3.64 -2.58 -8.54
N VAL A 49 2.54 -2.05 -9.03
CA VAL A 49 1.20 -2.50 -8.61
C VAL A 49 0.87 -3.87 -9.21
N GLY A 50 1.22 -4.08 -10.48
CA GLY A 50 0.89 -5.32 -11.17
C GLY A 50 -0.62 -5.56 -11.24
N ASP A 51 -1.01 -6.82 -11.15
CA ASP A 51 -2.42 -7.20 -11.11
C ASP A 51 -2.95 -7.03 -9.69
N TYR A 52 -4.07 -6.33 -9.54
CA TYR A 52 -4.61 -6.01 -8.22
C TYR A 52 -6.06 -6.46 -8.08
N THR A 53 -6.48 -6.61 -6.84
CA THR A 53 -7.84 -6.97 -6.47
C THR A 53 -8.27 -6.20 -5.21
N GLN A 54 -9.54 -6.34 -4.85
CA GLN A 54 -10.08 -5.71 -3.65
C GLN A 54 -9.35 -6.19 -2.40
N GLY A 55 -8.95 -5.26 -1.55
CA GLY A 55 -8.32 -5.56 -0.28
C GLY A 55 -9.31 -5.93 0.80
N ASP A 56 -8.80 -6.61 1.82
CA ASP A 56 -9.57 -7.08 2.97
C ASP A 56 -8.65 -7.10 4.19
N SER A 57 -9.18 -6.76 5.35
CA SER A 57 -8.41 -6.67 6.60
C SER A 57 -7.82 -8.01 7.06
N ASN A 58 -8.35 -9.11 6.57
CA ASN A 58 -7.87 -10.46 6.93
C ASN A 58 -6.69 -10.92 6.06
N LEU A 59 -6.37 -10.21 4.98
CA LEU A 59 -5.31 -10.62 4.07
C LEU A 59 -3.93 -10.34 4.68
N LYS A 60 -3.14 -11.37 4.84
CA LYS A 60 -1.73 -11.30 5.27
C LYS A 60 -0.77 -11.43 4.09
N VAL A 61 -1.25 -12.03 3.01
CA VAL A 61 -0.54 -12.24 1.77
C VAL A 61 -1.49 -11.94 0.62
N PRO A 62 -0.98 -11.71 -0.61
CA PRO A 62 -1.86 -11.49 -1.75
C PRO A 62 -2.77 -12.69 -1.98
N PRO A 63 -4.05 -12.46 -2.29
CA PRO A 63 -4.96 -13.57 -2.53
C PRO A 63 -4.66 -14.26 -3.86
N PRO A 64 -5.03 -15.55 -3.98
CA PRO A 64 -4.88 -16.27 -5.23
C PRO A 64 -5.83 -15.73 -6.30
N LYS A 65 -5.41 -15.74 -7.55
CA LYS A 65 -6.24 -15.34 -8.68
C LYS A 65 -7.41 -16.29 -8.92
N ASP A 66 -7.20 -17.56 -8.59
CA ASP A 66 -8.21 -18.61 -8.67
C ASP A 66 -8.42 -19.18 -7.27
N ALA A 67 -9.61 -18.96 -6.73
CA ALA A 67 -9.93 -19.42 -5.37
C ALA A 67 -9.90 -20.96 -5.25
N SER A 68 -10.08 -21.68 -6.36
CA SER A 68 -9.99 -23.15 -6.37
C SER A 68 -8.55 -23.65 -6.41
N ASP A 69 -7.58 -22.77 -6.62
CA ASP A 69 -6.15 -23.10 -6.65
C ASP A 69 -5.38 -22.16 -5.72
N PRO A 70 -5.44 -22.40 -4.39
CA PRO A 70 -4.83 -21.49 -3.42
C PRO A 70 -3.30 -21.44 -3.47
N TYR A 71 -2.67 -22.38 -4.12
CA TYR A 71 -1.22 -22.42 -4.30
C TYR A 71 -0.77 -22.00 -5.69
N GLY A 72 -1.70 -21.55 -6.53
CA GLY A 72 -1.41 -21.05 -7.85
C GLY A 72 -0.97 -19.59 -7.85
N ARG A 73 -1.13 -18.95 -8.99
CA ARG A 73 -0.74 -17.55 -9.16
C ARG A 73 -1.57 -16.65 -8.25
N THR A 74 -0.92 -15.65 -7.65
CA THR A 74 -1.59 -14.66 -6.80
C THR A 74 -1.67 -13.31 -7.49
N TYR A 75 -2.54 -12.44 -6.98
CA TYR A 75 -2.49 -11.03 -7.30
C TYR A 75 -1.21 -10.40 -6.73
N ASP A 76 -0.80 -9.28 -7.29
CA ASP A 76 0.42 -8.60 -6.85
C ASP A 76 0.14 -7.60 -5.73
N SER A 77 -1.03 -6.98 -5.76
CA SER A 77 -1.42 -5.92 -4.82
C SER A 77 -2.90 -5.98 -4.50
N THR A 78 -3.29 -5.29 -3.45
CA THR A 78 -4.70 -5.08 -3.13
C THR A 78 -4.99 -3.57 -3.07
N VAL A 79 -6.26 -3.22 -3.26
CA VAL A 79 -6.70 -1.83 -3.33
C VAL A 79 -7.92 -1.59 -2.47
N ASP A 80 -8.19 -0.32 -2.19
CA ASP A 80 -9.37 0.11 -1.46
C ASP A 80 -10.65 -0.02 -2.28
N ASN A 81 -10.58 0.28 -3.55
CA ASN A 81 -11.73 0.25 -4.46
C ASN A 81 -11.28 -0.13 -5.87
N MET A 82 -11.80 -1.24 -6.37
CA MET A 82 -11.43 -1.74 -7.70
C MET A 82 -11.84 -0.80 -8.83
N LEU A 83 -12.92 -0.05 -8.66
CA LEU A 83 -13.43 0.84 -9.72
C LEU A 83 -12.59 2.13 -9.83
N ALA A 84 -12.10 2.63 -8.70
CA ALA A 84 -11.31 3.85 -8.65
C ALA A 84 -10.26 3.73 -7.53
N PRO A 85 -9.18 2.97 -7.77
CA PRO A 85 -8.19 2.76 -6.72
C PRO A 85 -7.49 4.07 -6.33
N THR A 86 -7.43 4.34 -5.03
CA THR A 86 -6.69 5.47 -4.46
C THR A 86 -5.66 5.03 -3.44
N ILE A 87 -5.80 3.82 -2.91
CA ILE A 87 -4.89 3.21 -1.95
C ILE A 87 -4.45 1.86 -2.50
N PHE A 88 -3.14 1.62 -2.47
CA PHE A 88 -2.55 0.37 -2.94
C PHE A 88 -1.76 -0.26 -1.81
N VAL A 89 -1.92 -1.58 -1.63
CA VAL A 89 -1.19 -2.35 -0.63
C VAL A 89 -0.31 -3.35 -1.37
N THR A 90 1.00 -3.30 -1.08
CA THR A 90 1.96 -4.24 -1.63
C THR A 90 2.47 -5.17 -0.53
N TYR A 91 2.90 -6.36 -0.91
CA TYR A 91 3.25 -7.42 0.04
C TYR A 91 4.70 -7.87 -0.08
N ASP A 92 5.39 -7.45 -1.12
CA ASP A 92 6.78 -7.82 -1.38
C ASP A 92 7.64 -6.56 -1.38
N MET A 93 8.79 -6.61 -0.72
CA MET A 93 9.72 -5.49 -0.65
C MET A 93 10.21 -5.03 -2.02
N GLY A 94 10.26 -5.93 -3.01
CA GLY A 94 10.65 -5.59 -4.36
C GLY A 94 9.62 -4.82 -5.15
N GLN A 95 8.40 -4.67 -4.64
CA GLN A 95 7.34 -3.95 -5.33
C GLN A 95 7.42 -2.43 -5.17
N SER A 96 8.21 -1.94 -4.23
CA SER A 96 8.33 -0.50 -4.02
C SER A 96 9.77 -0.07 -3.92
N TYR A 97 10.03 1.15 -4.37
CA TYR A 97 11.34 1.77 -4.30
C TYR A 97 11.17 3.23 -3.90
N PRO A 98 11.73 3.66 -2.75
CA PRO A 98 11.64 5.06 -2.34
C PRO A 98 12.45 5.93 -3.30
N ALA A 99 11.78 6.88 -3.95
CA ALA A 99 12.39 7.78 -4.92
C ALA A 99 12.77 9.11 -4.28
N TYR A 100 11.90 9.64 -3.43
CA TYR A 100 12.11 10.95 -2.79
C TYR A 100 11.67 10.90 -1.33
N LEU A 101 12.40 11.61 -0.49
CA LEU A 101 11.99 11.90 0.87
C LEU A 101 11.57 13.38 0.95
N ILE A 102 10.35 13.61 1.40
CA ILE A 102 9.82 14.95 1.59
C ILE A 102 9.74 15.24 3.08
N LYS A 103 10.28 16.37 3.50
CA LYS A 103 10.17 16.88 4.88
C LYS A 103 9.47 18.23 4.87
N TYR A 104 8.52 18.41 5.76
CA TYR A 104 7.74 19.65 5.80
C TYR A 104 7.15 19.93 7.17
#